data_70634b61a747b33af0c2add4f2156848
#
_entry.id   70634b61a747b33af0c2add4f2156848
#
_cell.length_a   1.000
_cell.length_b   1.000
_cell.length_c   1.000
_cell.angle_alpha   90.00
_cell.angle_beta   90.00
_cell.angle_gamma   90.00
#
_symmetry.space_group_name_H-M   'P 1'
#
loop_
_entity.id
_entity.type
_entity.pdbx_description
1 polymer ?
#
loop_
_entity_poly.entity_id
_entity_poly.type
_entity_poly.pdbx_seq_one_letter_code
_entity_poly.pdbx_strand_id
1 'polypeptide(L)'
;DVYKRQVNHLEELRRIFKPLGYTVVYHSAPLKVIALVSEYEGNQAKLNKYESILLLVLRLLYLQKRESLAASADQVLVTVEEVQTELQKMNLPRRLDQRTLEELMRTLRRYNLARPVGRLTGLDSRIEVFPTVLLALPDADLADAVAESGRTRTELGLYERPEEAGEGEE
;
A
#
# COMPACT_ATOMS: atom_id res chain seq x y z
N ASP A 1 5.34 0.03 -23.90
CA ASP A 1 5.00 -0.26 -22.50
C ASP A 1 6.11 0.29 -21.60
N VAL A 2 5.77 1.25 -20.73
CA VAL A 2 6.72 1.96 -19.86
C VAL A 2 7.41 0.98 -18.91
N TYR A 3 6.68 0.02 -18.35
CA TYR A 3 7.21 -0.99 -17.44
C TYR A 3 8.34 -1.82 -18.08
N LYS A 4 8.15 -2.30 -19.30
CA LYS A 4 9.20 -3.08 -20.01
C LYS A 4 10.46 -2.26 -20.24
N ARG A 5 10.33 -0.97 -20.57
CA ARG A 5 11.49 -0.06 -20.70
C ARG A 5 12.21 0.10 -19.37
N GLN A 6 11.47 0.30 -18.28
CA GLN A 6 12.07 0.44 -16.94
C GLN A 6 12.81 -0.82 -16.50
N VAL A 7 12.26 -2.01 -16.79
CA VAL A 7 12.93 -3.29 -16.47
C VAL A 7 14.23 -3.43 -17.24
N ASN A 8 14.26 -3.06 -18.52
CA ASN A 8 15.47 -3.14 -19.34
C ASN A 8 16.60 -2.20 -18.87
N HIS A 9 16.24 -1.09 -18.19
CA HIS A 9 17.19 -0.10 -17.67
C HIS A 9 17.32 -0.12 -16.14
N LEU A 10 16.95 -1.23 -15.51
CA LEU A 10 16.91 -1.34 -14.05
C LEU A 10 18.28 -1.06 -13.40
N GLU A 11 19.35 -1.58 -14.00
CA GLU A 11 20.72 -1.35 -13.50
C GLU A 11 21.18 0.10 -13.67
N GLU A 12 20.78 0.76 -14.74
CA GLU A 12 21.04 2.19 -14.93
C GLU A 12 20.30 3.03 -13.89
N LEU A 13 19.01 2.71 -13.64
CA LEU A 13 18.23 3.34 -12.60
C LEU A 13 18.88 3.16 -11.22
N ARG A 14 19.31 1.95 -10.87
CA ARG A 14 20.02 1.69 -9.62
C ARG A 14 21.27 2.55 -9.47
N ARG A 15 22.07 2.66 -10.54
CA ARG A 15 23.29 3.48 -10.55
C ARG A 15 23.01 4.96 -10.33
N ILE A 16 21.93 5.49 -10.91
CA ILE A 16 21.54 6.89 -10.79
C ILE A 16 21.00 7.21 -9.39
N PHE A 17 20.15 6.34 -8.84
CA PHE A 17 19.45 6.62 -7.59
C PHE A 17 20.24 6.25 -6.33
N LYS A 18 21.18 5.32 -6.41
CA LYS A 18 22.01 4.91 -5.27
C LYS A 18 22.77 6.07 -4.60
N PRO A 19 23.46 6.98 -5.35
CA PRO A 19 24.14 8.11 -4.73
C PRO A 19 23.19 9.11 -4.04
N LEU A 20 21.90 9.12 -4.43
CA LEU A 20 20.86 9.95 -3.83
C LEU A 20 20.23 9.31 -2.59
N GLY A 21 20.69 8.14 -2.16
CA GLY A 21 20.18 7.43 -1.00
C GLY A 21 18.88 6.66 -1.27
N TYR A 22 18.61 6.32 -2.53
CA TYR A 22 17.44 5.51 -2.89
C TYR A 22 17.85 4.12 -3.38
N THR A 23 17.07 3.13 -2.96
CA THR A 23 17.12 1.76 -3.47
C THR A 23 15.99 1.56 -4.47
N VAL A 24 16.32 1.04 -5.66
CA VAL A 24 15.33 0.66 -6.67
C VAL A 24 14.86 -0.75 -6.39
N VAL A 25 13.62 -0.87 -5.92
CA VAL A 25 12.97 -2.15 -5.66
C VAL A 25 12.16 -2.55 -6.88
N TYR A 26 12.35 -3.80 -7.31
CA TYR A 26 11.65 -4.39 -8.45
C TYR A 26 10.95 -5.67 -8.03
N HIS A 27 9.65 -5.73 -8.29
CA HIS A 27 8.85 -6.93 -8.18
C HIS A 27 8.31 -7.31 -9.54
N SER A 28 8.60 -8.54 -9.97
CA SER A 28 8.05 -9.12 -11.20
C SER A 28 6.55 -9.41 -11.09
N ALA A 29 5.99 -10.19 -12.00
CA ALA A 29 4.63 -10.67 -11.86
C ALA A 29 4.46 -11.44 -10.51
N PRO A 30 3.31 -11.32 -9.82
CA PRO A 30 2.08 -10.67 -10.28
C PRO A 30 2.01 -9.16 -10.01
N LEU A 31 2.90 -8.59 -9.19
CA LEU A 31 2.81 -7.19 -8.77
C LEU A 31 3.20 -6.19 -9.87
N LYS A 32 4.23 -6.51 -10.66
CA LYS A 32 4.77 -5.64 -11.75
C LYS A 32 5.06 -4.22 -11.27
N VAL A 33 5.79 -4.08 -10.17
CA VAL A 33 6.07 -2.80 -9.52
C VAL A 33 7.56 -2.48 -9.55
N ILE A 34 7.88 -1.23 -9.85
CA ILE A 34 9.18 -0.61 -9.63
C ILE A 34 8.96 0.56 -8.68
N ALA A 35 9.67 0.58 -7.56
CA ALA A 35 9.57 1.63 -6.56
C ALA A 35 10.95 2.13 -6.14
N LEU A 36 11.00 3.39 -5.75
CA LEU A 36 12.15 3.99 -5.07
C LEU A 36 11.87 3.97 -3.58
N VAL A 37 12.73 3.31 -2.83
CA VAL A 37 12.66 3.21 -1.37
C VAL A 37 13.91 3.84 -0.78
N SER A 38 13.77 4.66 0.26
CA SER A 38 14.90 5.22 0.97
C SER A 38 14.85 4.85 2.44
N GLU A 39 16.01 4.44 2.97
CA GLU A 39 16.22 4.23 4.40
C GLU A 39 16.62 5.53 5.13
N TYR A 40 16.94 6.60 4.37
CA TYR A 40 17.27 7.89 4.93
C TYR A 40 16.02 8.63 5.39
N GLU A 41 15.95 8.97 6.67
CA GLU A 41 14.81 9.71 7.25
C GLU A 41 14.50 11.02 6.49
N GLY A 42 15.51 11.71 6.00
CA GLY A 42 15.34 12.95 5.23
C GLY A 42 14.63 12.78 3.89
N ASN A 43 14.64 11.55 3.34
CA ASN A 43 14.00 11.20 2.08
C ASN A 43 12.67 10.48 2.27
N GLN A 44 12.30 10.15 3.51
CA GLN A 44 11.06 9.45 3.84
C GLN A 44 9.91 10.44 3.93
N ALA A 45 8.77 10.06 3.39
CA ALA A 45 7.54 10.81 3.55
C ALA A 45 7.00 10.63 4.96
N LYS A 46 6.85 11.72 5.70
CA LYS A 46 6.19 11.71 7.00
C LYS A 46 4.69 11.79 6.79
N LEU A 47 4.01 10.68 6.98
CA LEU A 47 2.55 10.61 6.95
C LEU A 47 2.00 11.03 8.31
N ASN A 48 0.91 11.79 8.31
CA ASN A 48 0.17 12.04 9.54
C ASN A 48 -0.66 10.81 9.95
N LYS A 49 -1.19 10.82 11.17
CA LYS A 49 -1.96 9.70 11.72
C LYS A 49 -3.10 9.23 10.81
N TYR A 50 -3.87 10.15 10.24
CA TYR A 50 -5.01 9.79 9.38
C TYR A 50 -4.56 9.27 8.01
N GLU A 51 -3.48 9.80 7.44
CA GLU A 51 -2.86 9.29 6.23
C GLU A 51 -2.34 7.87 6.42
N SER A 52 -1.67 7.59 7.54
CA SER A 52 -1.17 6.26 7.89
C SER A 52 -2.32 5.25 8.06
N ILE A 53 -3.38 5.64 8.76
CA ILE A 53 -4.56 4.78 8.94
C ILE A 53 -5.26 4.51 7.61
N LEU A 54 -5.45 5.54 6.77
CA LEU A 54 -6.05 5.35 5.46
C LEU A 54 -5.20 4.43 4.57
N LEU A 55 -3.89 4.61 4.60
CA LEU A 55 -2.96 3.73 3.87
C LEU A 55 -3.07 2.28 4.34
N LEU A 56 -3.16 2.05 5.64
CA LEU A 56 -3.35 0.71 6.21
C LEU A 56 -4.68 0.08 5.76
N VAL A 57 -5.77 0.84 5.78
CA VAL A 57 -7.08 0.38 5.30
C VAL A 57 -7.04 0.05 3.81
N LEU A 58 -6.43 0.89 2.99
CA LEU A 58 -6.31 0.63 1.56
C LEU A 58 -5.42 -0.59 1.26
N ARG A 59 -4.36 -0.82 2.05
CA ARG A 59 -3.54 -2.03 1.97
C ARG A 59 -4.37 -3.28 2.30
N LEU A 60 -5.16 -3.24 3.36
CA LEU A 60 -6.06 -4.33 3.75
C LEU A 60 -7.05 -4.67 2.63
N LEU A 61 -7.77 -3.66 2.14
CA LEU A 61 -8.73 -3.83 1.05
C LEU A 61 -8.06 -4.31 -0.24
N TYR A 62 -6.83 -3.85 -0.53
CA TYR A 62 -6.04 -4.32 -1.67
C TYR A 62 -5.78 -5.83 -1.57
N LEU A 63 -5.35 -6.33 -0.42
CA LEU A 63 -5.08 -7.76 -0.20
C LEU A 63 -6.35 -8.59 -0.33
N GLN A 64 -7.44 -8.19 0.34
CA GLN A 64 -8.74 -8.86 0.26
C GLN A 64 -9.28 -8.96 -1.17
N LYS A 65 -9.18 -7.86 -1.93
CA LYS A 65 -9.61 -7.86 -3.34
C LYS A 65 -8.71 -8.73 -4.22
N ARG A 66 -7.41 -8.75 -3.96
CA ARG A 66 -6.46 -9.61 -4.71
C ARG A 66 -6.73 -11.09 -4.48
N GLU A 67 -7.09 -11.50 -3.28
CA GLU A 67 -7.47 -12.88 -2.96
C GLU A 67 -8.77 -13.29 -3.65
N SER A 68 -9.75 -12.38 -3.71
CA SER A 68 -11.06 -12.64 -4.30
C SER A 68 -11.09 -12.55 -5.82
N LEU A 69 -10.23 -11.73 -6.43
CA LEU A 69 -10.11 -11.61 -7.88
C LEU A 69 -9.18 -12.70 -8.39
N ALA A 70 -9.76 -13.70 -9.09
CA ALA A 70 -8.94 -14.63 -9.86
C ALA A 70 -7.87 -13.87 -10.65
N ALA A 71 -6.66 -14.38 -10.71
CA ALA A 71 -5.36 -13.80 -11.08
C ALA A 71 -5.27 -12.84 -12.31
N SER A 72 -6.37 -12.40 -12.87
CA SER A 72 -6.45 -11.65 -14.14
C SER A 72 -6.76 -10.15 -14.01
N ALA A 73 -7.12 -9.64 -12.82
CA ALA A 73 -7.45 -8.23 -12.68
C ALA A 73 -6.17 -7.40 -12.44
N ASP A 74 -5.76 -6.65 -13.45
CA ASP A 74 -4.61 -5.73 -13.37
C ASP A 74 -4.89 -4.52 -12.44
N GLN A 75 -6.16 -4.25 -12.09
CA GLN A 75 -6.56 -3.10 -11.28
C GLN A 75 -7.37 -3.53 -10.06
N VAL A 76 -7.03 -2.98 -8.91
CA VAL A 76 -7.81 -3.12 -7.68
C VAL A 76 -8.59 -1.83 -7.44
N LEU A 77 -9.92 -1.96 -7.48
CA LEU A 77 -10.85 -0.85 -7.21
C LEU A 77 -11.59 -1.11 -5.90
N VAL A 78 -11.60 -0.11 -5.04
CA VAL A 78 -12.36 -0.09 -3.80
C VAL A 78 -13.35 1.07 -3.81
N THR A 79 -14.48 0.92 -3.13
CA THR A 79 -15.45 2.02 -2.97
C THR A 79 -15.15 2.85 -1.72
N VAL A 80 -15.65 4.07 -1.67
CA VAL A 80 -15.58 4.91 -0.47
C VAL A 80 -16.34 4.26 0.69
N GLU A 81 -17.43 3.53 0.40
CA GLU A 81 -18.19 2.76 1.39
C GLU A 81 -17.34 1.67 2.05
N GLU A 82 -16.61 0.89 1.25
CA GLU A 82 -15.69 -0.15 1.77
C GLU A 82 -14.61 0.49 2.66
N VAL A 83 -14.02 1.60 2.22
CA VAL A 83 -13.01 2.33 3.01
C VAL A 83 -13.60 2.82 4.33
N GLN A 84 -14.79 3.42 4.31
CA GLN A 84 -15.44 3.93 5.54
C GLN A 84 -15.83 2.80 6.48
N THR A 85 -16.26 1.65 5.96
CA THR A 85 -16.61 0.47 6.75
C THR A 85 -15.36 -0.06 7.50
N GLU A 86 -14.23 -0.16 6.83
CA GLU A 86 -12.98 -0.59 7.50
C GLU A 86 -12.48 0.46 8.51
N LEU A 87 -12.58 1.76 8.19
CA LEU A 87 -12.23 2.83 9.11
C LEU A 87 -13.09 2.83 10.39
N GLN A 88 -14.38 2.49 10.28
CA GLN A 88 -15.27 2.37 11.45
C GLN A 88 -14.80 1.26 12.41
N LYS A 89 -14.29 0.14 11.90
CA LYS A 89 -13.74 -0.95 12.72
C LYS A 89 -12.49 -0.53 13.51
N MET A 90 -11.81 0.53 13.06
CA MET A 90 -10.60 1.05 13.72
C MET A 90 -10.87 2.02 14.88
N ASN A 91 -12.13 2.18 15.31
CA ASN A 91 -12.55 3.05 16.42
C ASN A 91 -11.94 4.46 16.35
N LEU A 92 -11.91 5.04 15.16
CA LEU A 92 -11.45 6.43 15.00
C LEU A 92 -12.39 7.39 15.69
N PRO A 93 -11.86 8.40 16.39
CA PRO A 93 -12.68 9.38 17.14
C PRO A 93 -13.52 10.27 16.22
N ARG A 94 -13.22 10.32 14.94
CA ARG A 94 -13.91 11.14 13.96
C ARG A 94 -14.14 10.38 12.66
N ARG A 95 -15.35 10.44 12.12
CA ARG A 95 -15.62 9.98 10.74
C ARG A 95 -14.86 10.86 9.76
N LEU A 96 -14.29 10.24 8.75
CA LEU A 96 -13.70 10.97 7.63
C LEU A 96 -14.83 11.49 6.75
N ASP A 97 -15.01 12.80 6.75
CA ASP A 97 -15.88 13.46 5.78
C ASP A 97 -15.24 13.46 4.38
N GLN A 98 -16.04 13.77 3.37
CA GLN A 98 -15.60 13.78 1.97
C GLN A 98 -14.38 14.69 1.77
N ARG A 99 -14.37 15.87 2.36
CA ARG A 99 -13.28 16.86 2.20
C ARG A 99 -11.99 16.34 2.79
N THR A 100 -12.05 15.78 3.99
CA THR A 100 -10.87 15.16 4.64
C THR A 100 -10.34 13.99 3.81
N LEU A 101 -11.23 13.13 3.27
CA LEU A 101 -10.83 12.03 2.40
C LEU A 101 -10.13 12.54 1.13
N GLU A 102 -10.66 13.58 0.49
CA GLU A 102 -10.02 14.17 -0.69
C GLU A 102 -8.63 14.74 -0.38
N GLU A 103 -8.46 15.38 0.79
CA GLU A 103 -7.16 15.90 1.24
C GLU A 103 -6.15 14.78 1.47
N LEU A 104 -6.55 13.71 2.17
CA LEU A 104 -5.71 12.52 2.39
C LEU A 104 -5.34 11.83 1.07
N MET A 105 -6.29 11.73 0.14
CA MET A 105 -6.06 11.13 -1.17
C MET A 105 -5.04 11.92 -2.02
N ARG A 106 -4.88 13.22 -1.81
CA ARG A 106 -3.81 14.00 -2.51
C ARG A 106 -2.43 13.49 -2.15
N THR A 107 -2.19 13.23 -0.86
CA THR A 107 -0.91 12.66 -0.40
C THR A 107 -0.68 11.27 -0.99
N LEU A 108 -1.67 10.38 -0.91
CA LEU A 108 -1.54 9.02 -1.44
C LEU A 108 -1.32 9.00 -2.96
N ARG A 109 -2.00 9.90 -3.68
CA ARG A 109 -1.79 10.06 -5.13
C ARG A 109 -0.39 10.55 -5.47
N ARG A 110 0.16 11.48 -4.67
CA ARG A 110 1.52 12.01 -4.86
C ARG A 110 2.59 10.91 -4.83
N TYR A 111 2.38 9.90 -4.00
CA TYR A 111 3.29 8.75 -3.85
C TYR A 111 2.88 7.53 -4.68
N ASN A 112 1.92 7.67 -5.60
CA ASN A 112 1.39 6.56 -6.41
C ASN A 112 0.94 5.35 -5.58
N LEU A 113 0.28 5.61 -4.45
CA LEU A 113 -0.27 4.56 -3.57
C LEU A 113 -1.73 4.27 -3.91
N ALA A 114 -2.50 5.32 -4.15
CA ALA A 114 -3.89 5.22 -4.58
C ALA A 114 -4.31 6.50 -5.30
N ARG A 115 -5.37 6.41 -6.10
CA ARG A 115 -5.99 7.59 -6.73
C ARG A 115 -7.51 7.43 -6.83
N PRO A 116 -8.27 8.51 -6.70
CA PRO A 116 -9.71 8.48 -6.99
C PRO A 116 -9.95 8.29 -8.50
N VAL A 117 -10.97 7.51 -8.83
CA VAL A 117 -11.47 7.35 -10.20
C VAL A 117 -12.62 8.34 -10.38
N GLY A 118 -12.31 9.51 -10.89
CA GLY A 118 -13.26 10.63 -10.96
C GLY A 118 -13.33 11.45 -9.67
N ARG A 119 -14.49 12.04 -9.40
CA ARG A 119 -14.74 12.82 -8.18
C ARG A 119 -15.28 11.92 -7.06
N LEU A 120 -14.86 12.18 -5.83
CA LEU A 120 -15.36 11.48 -4.65
C LEU A 120 -16.67 12.16 -4.16
N THR A 121 -17.78 11.90 -4.84
CA THR A 121 -19.06 12.57 -4.56
C THR A 121 -20.00 11.75 -3.68
N GLY A 122 -19.76 10.47 -3.52
CA GLY A 122 -20.64 9.57 -2.78
C GLY A 122 -19.94 8.30 -2.31
N LEU A 123 -20.67 7.44 -1.62
CA LEU A 123 -20.16 6.17 -1.09
C LEU A 123 -19.78 5.16 -2.18
N ASP A 124 -20.41 5.25 -3.33
CA ASP A 124 -20.16 4.44 -4.53
C ASP A 124 -18.93 4.89 -5.36
N SER A 125 -18.37 6.08 -5.01
CA SER A 125 -17.17 6.59 -5.65
C SER A 125 -16.02 5.60 -5.50
N ARG A 126 -15.23 5.46 -6.57
CA ARG A 126 -14.18 4.43 -6.65
C ARG A 126 -12.80 5.03 -6.43
N ILE A 127 -11.96 4.25 -5.78
CA ILE A 127 -10.55 4.52 -5.57
C ILE A 127 -9.76 3.35 -6.16
N GLU A 128 -8.85 3.65 -7.06
CA GLU A 128 -7.87 2.69 -7.56
C GLU A 128 -6.71 2.61 -6.59
N VAL A 129 -6.40 1.40 -6.11
CA VAL A 129 -5.31 1.14 -5.18
C VAL A 129 -4.19 0.44 -5.92
N PHE A 130 -2.98 0.99 -5.83
CA PHE A 130 -1.82 0.45 -6.51
C PHE A 130 -1.06 -0.58 -5.67
N PRO A 131 -0.37 -1.54 -6.30
CA PRO A 131 0.45 -2.53 -5.59
C PRO A 131 1.54 -1.91 -4.70
N THR A 132 1.91 -0.67 -4.96
CA THR A 132 2.88 0.12 -4.16
C THR A 132 2.47 0.30 -2.71
N VAL A 133 1.18 0.16 -2.37
CA VAL A 133 0.72 0.18 -0.96
C VAL A 133 1.37 -0.92 -0.12
N LEU A 134 1.77 -2.04 -0.74
CA LEU A 134 2.45 -3.15 -0.07
C LEU A 134 3.91 -2.82 0.30
N LEU A 135 4.51 -1.85 -0.40
CA LEU A 135 5.89 -1.42 -0.18
C LEU A 135 5.99 -0.19 0.73
N ALA A 136 4.92 0.57 0.84
CA ALA A 136 4.89 1.83 1.58
C ALA A 136 4.86 1.66 3.09
N LEU A 137 4.41 0.50 3.57
CA LEU A 137 4.41 0.12 4.99
C LEU A 137 5.18 -1.20 5.11
N PRO A 138 6.42 -1.19 5.59
CA PRO A 138 7.17 -2.40 5.88
C PRO A 138 6.46 -3.26 6.95
N ASP A 139 6.59 -4.58 6.84
CA ASP A 139 5.92 -5.50 7.79
C ASP A 139 6.40 -5.30 9.24
N ALA A 140 7.63 -4.81 9.45
CA ALA A 140 8.16 -4.48 10.76
C ALA A 140 7.37 -3.34 11.44
N ASP A 141 7.14 -2.23 10.73
CA ASP A 141 6.38 -1.08 11.24
C ASP A 141 4.92 -1.44 11.54
N LEU A 142 4.38 -2.39 10.76
CA LEU A 142 3.05 -2.92 10.98
C LEU A 142 2.99 -3.83 12.22
N ALA A 143 4.04 -4.60 12.50
CA ALA A 143 4.13 -5.42 13.71
C ALA A 143 4.10 -4.56 14.97
N ASP A 144 4.79 -3.42 14.97
CA ASP A 144 4.79 -2.48 16.07
C ASP A 144 3.43 -1.80 16.25
N ALA A 145 2.80 -1.36 15.14
CA ALA A 145 1.45 -0.80 15.17
C ALA A 145 0.39 -1.80 15.63
N VAL A 146 0.55 -3.09 15.31
CA VAL A 146 -0.30 -4.19 15.80
C VAL A 146 -0.13 -4.38 17.30
N ALA A 147 1.11 -4.41 17.79
CA ALA A 147 1.40 -4.58 19.21
C ALA A 147 0.80 -3.45 20.06
N GLU A 148 0.87 -2.20 19.57
CA GLU A 148 0.26 -1.04 20.21
C GLU A 148 -1.28 -1.05 20.17
N SER A 149 -1.90 -1.59 19.09
CA SER A 149 -3.34 -1.62 18.92
C SER A 149 -4.04 -2.79 19.62
N GLY A 150 -3.29 -3.79 20.09
CA GLY A 150 -3.82 -5.02 20.69
C GLY A 150 -4.59 -5.92 19.69
N ARG A 151 -4.42 -5.71 18.40
CA ARG A 151 -5.04 -6.49 17.32
C ARG A 151 -4.08 -7.51 16.74
N THR A 152 -4.60 -8.61 16.26
CA THR A 152 -3.78 -9.64 15.60
C THR A 152 -3.38 -9.21 14.18
N ARG A 153 -2.26 -9.74 13.69
CA ARG A 153 -1.77 -9.49 12.31
C ARG A 153 -2.83 -9.85 11.27
N THR A 154 -3.58 -10.91 11.49
CA THR A 154 -4.66 -11.37 10.61
C THR A 154 -5.81 -10.37 10.54
N GLU A 155 -6.20 -9.75 11.67
CA GLU A 155 -7.26 -8.73 11.71
C GLU A 155 -6.89 -7.44 10.96
N LEU A 156 -5.59 -7.16 10.82
CA LEU A 156 -5.06 -6.04 10.07
C LEU A 156 -4.73 -6.40 8.61
N GLY A 157 -5.05 -7.62 8.17
CA GLY A 157 -4.80 -8.08 6.79
C GLY A 157 -3.32 -8.14 6.42
N LEU A 158 -2.44 -8.39 7.40
CA LEU A 158 -1.03 -8.55 7.15
C LEU A 158 -0.78 -9.95 6.58
N TYR A 159 -0.07 -10.00 5.46
CA TYR A 159 0.31 -11.26 4.84
C TYR A 159 1.27 -12.02 5.77
N GLU A 160 0.84 -13.18 6.23
CA GLU A 160 1.75 -14.14 6.84
C GLU A 160 2.55 -14.80 5.72
N ARG A 161 3.85 -14.52 5.68
CA ARG A 161 4.75 -15.31 4.82
C ARG A 161 4.61 -16.77 5.28
N PRO A 162 4.29 -17.73 4.38
CA PRO A 162 4.37 -19.13 4.74
C PRO A 162 5.76 -19.38 5.31
N GLU A 163 5.84 -19.88 6.52
CA GLU A 163 7.12 -20.36 7.06
C GLU A 163 7.63 -21.41 6.07
N GLU A 164 8.80 -21.18 5.51
CA GLU A 164 9.50 -22.20 4.75
C GLU A 164 9.59 -23.40 5.67
N ALA A 165 8.85 -24.44 5.32
CA ALA A 165 8.90 -25.71 6.03
C ALA A 165 10.37 -26.13 6.03
N GLY A 166 10.98 -26.08 7.21
CA GLY A 166 12.37 -26.47 7.38
C GLY A 166 12.52 -27.87 6.80
N GLU A 167 13.35 -27.96 5.77
CA GLU A 167 13.85 -29.25 5.31
C GLU A 167 14.59 -29.86 6.49
N GLY A 168 13.93 -30.83 7.13
CA GLY A 168 14.55 -31.68 8.13
C GLY A 168 15.66 -32.48 7.45
N GLU A 169 16.87 -32.21 7.86
CA GLU A 169 18.00 -33.11 7.63
C GLU A 169 17.70 -34.48 8.24
N GLU A 170 17.71 -35.49 7.43
CA GLU A 170 18.14 -36.85 7.78
C GLU A 170 19.42 -37.20 7.02
#